data_51934debf51034266bdfa860bcae4c84
#
_entry.id   51934debf51034266bdfa860bcae4c84
#
_cell.length_a   1.000
_cell.length_b   1.000
_cell.length_c   1.000
_cell.angle_alpha   90.00
_cell.angle_beta   90.00
_cell.angle_gamma   90.00
#
_symmetry.space_group_name_H-M   'P 1'
#
loop_
_entity.id
_entity.type
_entity.pdbx_description
1 polymer ?
#
loop_
_entity_poly.entity_id
_entity_poly.type
_entity_poly.pdbx_seq_one_letter_code
_entity_poly.pdbx_strand_id
1 'polypeptide(L)'
;MLETYVKKILSSRVYEVADETPLTRAATLSRRFGVDVRLKREDLQPVFSFKLRGAYNKISQLSADELACGVITASAGNHAQGVAMAAQRLGIKATIVMGRNTPSIKVNAVRARGAKVILHGDSYDQASAHATALAAAERLVYVPPYDDVDVIAGQGTIGMEIVNQYPGDLDTIFVPVGGGGLIAGIAAYVKYLRPKTKIIGVEAEGSACLYAARQAGKRVRLPAETLDLFADGVSVAQVGAAPFKIAKHYVDDVVVVNTDEICAAIKDVFEDTRCVSEPAGALAIAGMKRYLAQVTGINSAVAIVSGANVNFDRLRHISERAEVGEEREAILAAKIDERAGSFLRFCKALGRRAITEFNYRFADAGSAHIYVGLGVDSQADRAAVVESLQEKNYTVLDMTDNEAAKLHVRHMVGGRSPEGIDELLYRFEFPERPGALLQFLTGLGQRWNISLFHYRNHGSAWGRVLVGFAASKKDQAALNKYLKEIGYRFWSEQDNPAYKMFLQ
;
A
#
# COMPACT_ATOMS: atom_id res chain seq x y z
N MET A 1 5.30 16.62 -32.48
CA MET A 1 5.70 15.73 -31.36
C MET A 1 4.67 14.62 -31.14
N LEU A 2 3.39 14.95 -30.83
CA LEU A 2 2.36 13.91 -30.55
C LEU A 2 2.17 12.95 -31.74
N GLU A 3 2.05 13.47 -32.98
CA GLU A 3 1.85 12.65 -34.17
C GLU A 3 2.95 11.56 -34.34
N THR A 4 4.20 11.88 -34.03
CA THR A 4 5.30 10.90 -34.10
C THR A 4 5.08 9.75 -33.12
N TYR A 5 4.66 10.04 -31.88
CA TYR A 5 4.34 9.02 -30.89
C TYR A 5 3.08 8.23 -31.27
N VAL A 6 2.05 8.89 -31.76
CA VAL A 6 0.82 8.23 -32.21
C VAL A 6 1.10 7.22 -33.34
N LYS A 7 1.91 7.59 -34.33
CA LYS A 7 2.34 6.66 -35.40
C LYS A 7 3.08 5.44 -34.84
N LYS A 8 4.00 5.66 -33.86
CA LYS A 8 4.72 4.57 -33.20
C LYS A 8 3.80 3.70 -32.34
N ILE A 9 2.81 4.27 -31.65
CA ILE A 9 1.81 3.54 -30.86
C ILE A 9 0.98 2.63 -31.78
N LEU A 10 0.49 3.18 -32.89
CA LEU A 10 -0.31 2.43 -33.86
C LEU A 10 0.45 1.29 -34.57
N SER A 11 1.78 1.46 -34.74
CA SER A 11 2.66 0.43 -35.32
C SER A 11 3.29 -0.51 -34.29
N SER A 12 2.92 -0.38 -33.01
CA SER A 12 3.53 -1.20 -31.96
C SER A 12 3.05 -2.66 -32.02
N ARG A 13 3.95 -3.57 -31.67
CA ARG A 13 3.70 -5.02 -31.73
C ARG A 13 3.33 -5.63 -30.38
N VAL A 14 2.83 -4.81 -29.42
CA VAL A 14 2.61 -5.26 -28.02
C VAL A 14 1.67 -6.46 -27.90
N TYR A 15 0.68 -6.57 -28.79
CA TYR A 15 -0.33 -7.63 -28.73
C TYR A 15 0.16 -9.03 -29.11
N GLU A 16 1.42 -9.16 -29.46
CA GLU A 16 2.06 -10.48 -29.57
C GLU A 16 2.33 -11.12 -28.20
N VAL A 17 2.32 -10.33 -27.12
CA VAL A 17 2.59 -10.77 -25.75
C VAL A 17 1.67 -10.17 -24.71
N ALA A 18 1.06 -9.03 -24.99
CA ALA A 18 0.18 -8.32 -24.05
C ALA A 18 -1.29 -8.55 -24.46
N ASP A 19 -2.13 -8.69 -23.45
CA ASP A 19 -3.57 -8.72 -23.64
C ASP A 19 -4.13 -7.29 -23.72
N GLU A 20 -5.18 -7.10 -24.52
CA GLU A 20 -6.03 -5.93 -24.39
C GLU A 20 -6.82 -6.06 -23.10
N THR A 21 -6.39 -5.31 -22.07
CA THR A 21 -6.97 -5.45 -20.74
C THR A 21 -8.32 -4.74 -20.64
N PRO A 22 -9.24 -5.24 -19.79
CA PRO A 22 -10.55 -4.61 -19.66
C PRO A 22 -10.49 -3.25 -18.97
N LEU A 23 -11.45 -2.39 -19.35
CA LEU A 23 -11.79 -1.16 -18.65
C LEU A 23 -13.00 -1.42 -17.74
N THR A 24 -12.75 -1.87 -16.51
CA THR A 24 -13.76 -2.35 -15.57
C THR A 24 -14.36 -1.19 -14.78
N ARG A 25 -15.69 -1.14 -14.65
CA ARG A 25 -16.37 -0.17 -13.78
C ARG A 25 -16.11 -0.49 -12.30
N ALA A 26 -15.64 0.50 -11.54
CA ALA A 26 -15.49 0.43 -10.09
C ALA A 26 -16.78 0.89 -9.41
N ALA A 27 -17.67 -0.05 -9.12
CA ALA A 27 -19.04 0.26 -8.69
C ALA A 27 -19.08 0.93 -7.30
N THR A 28 -18.22 0.54 -6.38
CA THR A 28 -18.13 1.09 -5.02
C THR A 28 -17.55 2.51 -5.06
N LEU A 29 -16.45 2.72 -5.76
CA LEU A 29 -15.86 4.04 -5.94
C LEU A 29 -16.79 4.97 -6.71
N SER A 30 -17.48 4.48 -7.76
CA SER A 30 -18.44 5.30 -8.51
C SER A 30 -19.57 5.82 -7.63
N ARG A 31 -20.13 4.99 -6.76
CA ARG A 31 -21.19 5.42 -5.81
C ARG A 31 -20.66 6.41 -4.77
N ARG A 32 -19.44 6.17 -4.27
CA ARG A 32 -18.82 7.02 -3.24
C ARG A 32 -18.57 8.46 -3.73
N PHE A 33 -18.13 8.62 -4.97
CA PHE A 33 -17.80 9.92 -5.53
C PHE A 33 -18.88 10.54 -6.44
N GLY A 34 -19.92 9.79 -6.82
CA GLY A 34 -20.93 10.25 -7.76
C GLY A 34 -20.38 10.42 -9.20
N VAL A 35 -19.30 9.71 -9.55
CA VAL A 35 -18.55 9.79 -10.82
C VAL A 35 -18.53 8.41 -11.48
N ASP A 36 -18.63 8.30 -12.81
CA ASP A 36 -18.37 7.01 -13.50
C ASP A 36 -16.87 6.70 -13.43
N VAL A 37 -16.48 5.94 -12.42
CA VAL A 37 -15.09 5.51 -12.20
C VAL A 37 -14.86 4.18 -12.87
N ARG A 38 -13.82 4.10 -13.72
CA ARG A 38 -13.36 2.86 -14.34
C ARG A 38 -11.89 2.60 -14.09
N LEU A 39 -11.54 1.33 -13.98
CA LEU A 39 -10.19 0.85 -13.74
C LEU A 39 -9.65 0.19 -15.00
N LYS A 40 -8.54 0.68 -15.53
CA LYS A 40 -7.78 0.02 -16.58
C LYS A 40 -6.86 -1.03 -15.95
N ARG A 41 -7.12 -2.30 -16.24
CA ARG A 41 -6.67 -3.46 -15.49
C ARG A 41 -5.34 -4.04 -16.01
N GLU A 42 -4.26 -3.27 -15.92
CA GLU A 42 -2.93 -3.76 -16.33
C GLU A 42 -2.31 -4.79 -15.34
N ASP A 43 -2.91 -4.95 -14.18
CA ASP A 43 -2.65 -6.04 -13.24
C ASP A 43 -3.03 -7.43 -13.77
N LEU A 44 -3.89 -7.50 -14.80
CA LEU A 44 -4.29 -8.76 -15.46
C LEU A 44 -3.37 -9.20 -16.60
N GLN A 45 -2.31 -8.46 -16.90
CA GLN A 45 -1.31 -8.87 -17.89
C GLN A 45 -0.58 -10.17 -17.48
N PRO A 46 -0.04 -10.96 -18.43
CA PRO A 46 0.66 -12.23 -18.15
C PRO A 46 1.84 -12.12 -17.17
N VAL A 47 2.40 -10.93 -16.99
CA VAL A 47 3.44 -10.63 -15.98
C VAL A 47 2.89 -9.75 -14.84
N PHE A 48 1.58 -9.66 -14.69
CA PHE A 48 0.88 -8.88 -13.67
C PHE A 48 1.26 -7.40 -13.65
N SER A 49 1.65 -6.82 -14.79
CA SER A 49 1.92 -5.38 -14.92
C SER A 49 2.04 -4.94 -16.38
N PHE A 50 1.83 -3.65 -16.64
CA PHE A 50 1.93 -3.04 -17.96
C PHE A 50 3.32 -3.07 -18.60
N LYS A 51 4.37 -3.30 -17.81
CA LYS A 51 5.77 -3.13 -18.25
C LYS A 51 6.17 -4.01 -19.44
N LEU A 52 5.51 -5.16 -19.64
CA LEU A 52 5.79 -6.01 -20.80
C LEU A 52 5.52 -5.29 -22.13
N ARG A 53 4.55 -4.38 -22.19
CA ARG A 53 4.19 -3.66 -23.43
C ARG A 53 5.39 -2.88 -23.99
N GLY A 54 5.97 -2.00 -23.19
CA GLY A 54 7.12 -1.21 -23.59
C GLY A 54 8.39 -2.05 -23.77
N ALA A 55 8.62 -3.04 -22.91
CA ALA A 55 9.76 -3.95 -23.04
C ALA A 55 9.70 -4.73 -24.36
N TYR A 56 8.55 -5.32 -24.66
CA TYR A 56 8.38 -6.06 -25.90
C TYR A 56 8.45 -5.16 -27.13
N ASN A 57 7.76 -4.03 -27.11
CA ASN A 57 7.78 -3.11 -28.25
C ASN A 57 9.20 -2.63 -28.58
N LYS A 58 10.02 -2.34 -27.58
CA LYS A 58 11.43 -1.98 -27.78
C LYS A 58 12.23 -3.14 -28.36
N ILE A 59 12.15 -4.33 -27.78
CA ILE A 59 12.97 -5.47 -28.19
C ILE A 59 12.55 -5.97 -29.57
N SER A 60 11.26 -5.98 -29.88
CA SER A 60 10.76 -6.46 -31.20
C SER A 60 11.13 -5.57 -32.37
N GLN A 61 11.68 -4.37 -32.14
CA GLN A 61 12.14 -3.43 -33.17
C GLN A 61 13.67 -3.46 -33.38
N LEU A 62 14.37 -4.28 -32.62
CA LEU A 62 15.80 -4.46 -32.78
C LEU A 62 16.12 -5.21 -34.07
N SER A 63 17.25 -4.86 -34.68
CA SER A 63 17.77 -5.58 -35.84
C SER A 63 18.17 -7.02 -35.50
N ALA A 64 18.29 -7.88 -36.49
CA ALA A 64 18.72 -9.26 -36.31
C ALA A 64 20.07 -9.38 -35.59
N ASP A 65 21.01 -8.50 -35.89
CA ASP A 65 22.34 -8.44 -35.26
C ASP A 65 22.25 -8.04 -33.78
N GLU A 66 21.40 -7.04 -33.45
CA GLU A 66 21.14 -6.63 -32.06
C GLU A 66 20.45 -7.73 -31.25
N LEU A 67 19.48 -8.42 -31.84
CA LEU A 67 18.80 -9.57 -31.21
C LEU A 67 19.77 -10.73 -30.95
N ALA A 68 20.71 -11.00 -31.89
CA ALA A 68 21.71 -12.03 -31.73
C ALA A 68 22.70 -11.74 -30.58
N CYS A 69 23.00 -10.47 -30.31
CA CYS A 69 23.81 -10.05 -29.15
C CYS A 69 23.07 -10.32 -27.83
N GLY A 70 21.75 -10.18 -27.81
CA GLY A 70 20.92 -10.26 -26.62
C GLY A 70 20.70 -8.91 -25.94
N VAL A 71 19.86 -8.92 -24.90
CA VAL A 71 19.44 -7.71 -24.21
C VAL A 71 19.84 -7.72 -22.73
N ILE A 72 19.96 -6.53 -22.15
CA ILE A 72 20.25 -6.35 -20.73
C ILE A 72 19.42 -5.20 -20.14
N THR A 73 19.03 -5.33 -18.87
CA THR A 73 18.44 -4.24 -18.11
C THR A 73 18.80 -4.31 -16.63
N ALA A 74 18.64 -3.20 -15.92
CA ALA A 74 18.69 -3.16 -14.46
C ALA A 74 17.28 -2.98 -13.92
N SER A 75 16.75 -3.97 -13.21
CA SER A 75 15.46 -3.88 -12.53
C SER A 75 15.25 -5.10 -11.62
N ALA A 76 14.70 -4.89 -10.44
CA ALA A 76 14.29 -5.96 -9.52
C ALA A 76 12.76 -6.20 -9.52
N GLY A 77 11.99 -5.53 -10.39
CA GLY A 77 10.54 -5.55 -10.38
C GLY A 77 9.90 -5.85 -11.74
N ASN A 78 8.83 -5.13 -12.02
CA ASN A 78 7.96 -5.34 -13.19
C ASN A 78 8.68 -5.27 -14.54
N HIS A 79 9.66 -4.35 -14.68
CA HIS A 79 10.41 -4.22 -15.92
C HIS A 79 11.30 -5.44 -16.19
N ALA A 80 11.92 -6.00 -15.15
CA ALA A 80 12.70 -7.22 -15.25
C ALA A 80 11.87 -8.40 -15.81
N GLN A 81 10.66 -8.58 -15.28
CA GLN A 81 9.74 -9.62 -15.74
C GLN A 81 9.27 -9.36 -17.18
N GLY A 82 8.99 -8.09 -17.53
CA GLY A 82 8.61 -7.71 -18.89
C GLY A 82 9.71 -8.00 -19.91
N VAL A 83 10.97 -7.65 -19.60
CA VAL A 83 12.13 -7.93 -20.48
C VAL A 83 12.38 -9.43 -20.58
N ALA A 84 12.33 -10.18 -19.47
CA ALA A 84 12.52 -11.63 -19.48
C ALA A 84 11.45 -12.35 -20.31
N MET A 85 10.18 -11.94 -20.19
CA MET A 85 9.10 -12.50 -21.00
C MET A 85 9.25 -12.14 -22.48
N ALA A 86 9.59 -10.90 -22.79
CA ALA A 86 9.82 -10.48 -24.18
C ALA A 86 10.97 -11.28 -24.83
N ALA A 87 12.08 -11.46 -24.11
CA ALA A 87 13.20 -12.26 -24.58
C ALA A 87 12.83 -13.72 -24.77
N GLN A 88 12.09 -14.32 -23.83
CA GLN A 88 11.58 -15.70 -23.93
C GLN A 88 10.71 -15.87 -25.19
N ARG A 89 9.80 -14.92 -25.45
CA ARG A 89 8.91 -14.95 -26.63
C ARG A 89 9.67 -14.88 -27.94
N LEU A 90 10.71 -14.06 -27.98
CA LEU A 90 11.53 -13.84 -29.17
C LEU A 90 12.70 -14.84 -29.31
N GLY A 91 12.89 -15.76 -28.35
CA GLY A 91 13.95 -16.74 -28.37
C GLY A 91 15.37 -16.17 -28.22
N ILE A 92 15.52 -14.99 -27.58
CA ILE A 92 16.80 -14.31 -27.40
C ILE A 92 17.31 -14.37 -25.96
N LYS A 93 18.60 -14.09 -25.78
CA LYS A 93 19.22 -14.03 -24.44
C LYS A 93 18.86 -12.72 -23.75
N ALA A 94 18.48 -12.81 -22.47
CA ALA A 94 18.31 -11.65 -21.60
C ALA A 94 19.18 -11.77 -20.34
N THR A 95 19.84 -10.68 -19.99
CA THR A 95 20.57 -10.53 -18.73
C THR A 95 19.89 -9.46 -17.88
N ILE A 96 19.54 -9.80 -16.64
CA ILE A 96 18.87 -8.90 -15.72
C ILE A 96 19.78 -8.65 -14.52
N VAL A 97 20.15 -7.39 -14.28
CA VAL A 97 20.96 -6.99 -13.13
C VAL A 97 20.03 -6.50 -12.02
N MET A 98 20.15 -7.07 -10.82
CA MET A 98 19.36 -6.73 -9.64
C MET A 98 20.29 -6.43 -8.47
N GLY A 99 19.83 -5.62 -7.51
CA GLY A 99 20.54 -5.44 -6.24
C GLY A 99 20.64 -6.74 -5.45
N ARG A 100 21.69 -6.91 -4.64
CA ARG A 100 21.90 -8.10 -3.78
C ARG A 100 20.80 -8.31 -2.75
N ASN A 101 20.15 -7.23 -2.33
CA ASN A 101 19.03 -7.20 -1.39
C ASN A 101 17.67 -7.54 -2.03
N THR A 102 17.64 -7.93 -3.32
CA THR A 102 16.39 -8.29 -4.00
C THR A 102 15.83 -9.61 -3.43
N PRO A 103 14.56 -9.63 -3.02
CA PRO A 103 13.92 -10.84 -2.50
C PRO A 103 13.99 -12.01 -3.49
N SER A 104 14.26 -13.21 -2.98
CA SER A 104 14.43 -14.43 -3.79
C SER A 104 13.24 -14.73 -4.69
N ILE A 105 12.02 -14.42 -4.25
CA ILE A 105 10.79 -14.58 -5.04
C ILE A 105 10.85 -13.81 -6.36
N LYS A 106 11.34 -12.55 -6.34
CA LYS A 106 11.51 -11.72 -7.54
C LYS A 106 12.62 -12.25 -8.46
N VAL A 107 13.73 -12.69 -7.88
CA VAL A 107 14.84 -13.31 -8.62
C VAL A 107 14.37 -14.57 -9.33
N ASN A 108 13.66 -15.45 -8.62
CA ASN A 108 13.17 -16.72 -9.15
C ASN A 108 12.10 -16.51 -10.23
N ALA A 109 11.22 -15.53 -10.11
CA ALA A 109 10.24 -15.21 -11.13
C ALA A 109 10.87 -14.84 -12.49
N VAL A 110 12.01 -14.15 -12.48
CA VAL A 110 12.75 -13.77 -13.69
C VAL A 110 13.54 -14.97 -14.23
N ARG A 111 14.22 -15.75 -13.37
CA ARG A 111 14.94 -16.97 -13.77
C ARG A 111 14.02 -18.02 -14.40
N ALA A 112 12.80 -18.18 -13.88
CA ALA A 112 11.80 -19.10 -14.42
C ALA A 112 11.41 -18.79 -15.88
N ARG A 113 11.67 -17.56 -16.36
CA ARG A 113 11.49 -17.15 -17.76
C ARG A 113 12.75 -17.29 -18.62
N GLY A 114 13.78 -17.95 -18.10
CA GLY A 114 15.02 -18.25 -18.83
C GLY A 114 16.04 -17.10 -18.86
N ALA A 115 15.80 -15.98 -18.17
CA ALA A 115 16.76 -14.88 -18.15
C ALA A 115 17.91 -15.15 -17.16
N LYS A 116 19.14 -14.74 -17.55
CA LYS A 116 20.32 -14.73 -16.67
C LYS A 116 20.16 -13.60 -15.65
N VAL A 117 20.21 -13.90 -14.35
CA VAL A 117 20.15 -12.89 -13.29
C VAL A 117 21.53 -12.72 -12.66
N ILE A 118 21.98 -11.45 -12.61
CA ILE A 118 23.20 -11.02 -11.93
C ILE A 118 22.80 -10.19 -10.72
N LEU A 119 23.25 -10.58 -9.53
CA LEU A 119 23.05 -9.81 -8.30
C LEU A 119 24.28 -8.93 -8.06
N HIS A 120 24.13 -7.60 -8.15
CA HIS A 120 25.22 -6.64 -8.02
C HIS A 120 24.81 -5.36 -7.30
N GLY A 121 25.66 -4.91 -6.36
CA GLY A 121 25.42 -3.71 -5.57
C GLY A 121 24.27 -3.84 -4.57
N ASP A 122 24.11 -2.81 -3.75
CA ASP A 122 23.08 -2.74 -2.69
C ASP A 122 22.02 -1.67 -3.00
N SER A 123 22.12 -1.00 -4.17
CA SER A 123 21.18 0.01 -4.66
C SER A 123 20.86 -0.18 -6.15
N TYR A 124 19.74 0.42 -6.57
CA TYR A 124 19.38 0.48 -8.00
C TYR A 124 20.45 1.15 -8.84
N ASP A 125 21.04 2.26 -8.38
CA ASP A 125 22.05 3.01 -9.11
C ASP A 125 23.31 2.16 -9.36
N GLN A 126 23.75 1.36 -8.38
CA GLN A 126 24.88 0.44 -8.54
C GLN A 126 24.56 -0.70 -9.53
N ALA A 127 23.37 -1.28 -9.43
CA ALA A 127 22.92 -2.31 -10.38
C ALA A 127 22.81 -1.75 -11.80
N SER A 128 22.30 -0.53 -11.97
CA SER A 128 22.15 0.15 -13.25
C SER A 128 23.51 0.52 -13.88
N ALA A 129 24.45 1.03 -13.09
CA ALA A 129 25.80 1.31 -13.55
C ALA A 129 26.51 0.03 -14.03
N HIS A 130 26.38 -1.07 -13.28
CA HIS A 130 26.93 -2.36 -13.66
C HIS A 130 26.30 -2.90 -14.95
N ALA A 131 24.97 -2.81 -15.09
CA ALA A 131 24.27 -3.23 -16.30
C ALA A 131 24.72 -2.44 -17.52
N THR A 132 24.94 -1.12 -17.37
CA THR A 132 25.43 -0.25 -18.44
C THR A 132 26.87 -0.61 -18.85
N ALA A 133 27.75 -0.85 -17.88
CA ALA A 133 29.12 -1.28 -18.16
C ALA A 133 29.16 -2.64 -18.87
N LEU A 134 28.33 -3.59 -18.43
CA LEU A 134 28.22 -4.92 -19.02
C LEU A 134 27.62 -4.88 -20.43
N ALA A 135 26.65 -4.00 -20.68
CA ALA A 135 26.07 -3.75 -21.99
C ALA A 135 27.16 -3.35 -23.00
N ALA A 136 28.04 -2.43 -22.61
CA ALA A 136 29.16 -1.99 -23.46
C ALA A 136 30.20 -3.08 -23.67
N ALA A 137 30.58 -3.81 -22.61
CA ALA A 137 31.61 -4.86 -22.67
C ALA A 137 31.19 -6.08 -23.50
N GLU A 138 29.94 -6.52 -23.36
CA GLU A 138 29.40 -7.74 -24.01
C GLU A 138 28.56 -7.39 -25.27
N ARG A 139 28.48 -6.14 -25.69
CA ARG A 139 27.67 -5.63 -26.82
C ARG A 139 26.18 -5.95 -26.70
N LEU A 140 25.66 -6.01 -25.47
CA LEU A 140 24.24 -6.25 -25.22
C LEU A 140 23.43 -4.98 -25.43
N VAL A 141 22.20 -5.10 -25.93
CA VAL A 141 21.30 -3.94 -26.06
C VAL A 141 20.66 -3.63 -24.71
N TYR A 142 20.91 -2.43 -24.20
CA TYR A 142 20.27 -1.98 -22.96
C TYR A 142 18.81 -1.61 -23.21
N VAL A 143 17.89 -2.19 -22.44
CA VAL A 143 16.44 -1.93 -22.50
C VAL A 143 16.06 -1.07 -21.30
N PRO A 144 15.86 0.26 -21.48
CA PRO A 144 15.53 1.15 -20.38
C PRO A 144 14.09 0.96 -19.91
N PRO A 145 13.80 1.19 -18.61
CA PRO A 145 12.47 0.94 -18.04
C PRO A 145 11.41 1.99 -18.41
N TYR A 146 11.78 3.16 -18.94
CA TYR A 146 10.88 4.27 -19.25
C TYR A 146 11.42 5.33 -20.23
N ASP A 147 12.72 5.62 -20.25
CA ASP A 147 13.31 6.74 -21.03
C ASP A 147 13.76 6.28 -22.41
N ASP A 148 12.83 5.80 -23.21
CA ASP A 148 13.05 5.36 -24.59
C ASP A 148 11.75 5.55 -25.39
N VAL A 149 11.88 6.00 -26.64
CA VAL A 149 10.72 6.34 -27.49
C VAL A 149 9.85 5.11 -27.82
N ASP A 150 10.48 3.95 -28.04
CA ASP A 150 9.77 2.71 -28.36
C ASP A 150 9.13 2.09 -27.10
N VAL A 151 9.78 2.23 -25.93
CA VAL A 151 9.19 1.87 -24.64
C VAL A 151 7.95 2.74 -24.37
N ILE A 152 8.05 4.06 -24.53
CA ILE A 152 6.92 4.99 -24.36
C ILE A 152 5.78 4.65 -25.33
N ALA A 153 6.09 4.33 -26.58
CA ALA A 153 5.08 3.95 -27.56
C ALA A 153 4.35 2.67 -27.17
N GLY A 154 5.07 1.64 -26.71
CA GLY A 154 4.44 0.43 -26.17
C GLY A 154 3.47 0.71 -25.02
N GLN A 155 3.86 1.56 -24.07
CA GLN A 155 2.99 1.98 -22.95
C GLN A 155 1.78 2.81 -23.44
N GLY A 156 1.94 3.57 -24.52
CA GLY A 156 0.90 4.41 -25.09
C GLY A 156 -0.28 3.61 -25.66
N THR A 157 -0.13 2.30 -25.94
CA THR A 157 -1.24 1.42 -26.34
C THR A 157 -2.34 1.34 -25.29
N ILE A 158 -2.00 1.56 -24.00
CA ILE A 158 -3.01 1.67 -22.92
C ILE A 158 -3.93 2.88 -23.17
N GLY A 159 -3.37 4.01 -23.58
CA GLY A 159 -4.17 5.19 -23.96
C GLY A 159 -5.06 4.92 -25.17
N MET A 160 -4.57 4.16 -26.16
CA MET A 160 -5.35 3.72 -27.31
C MET A 160 -6.52 2.83 -26.87
N GLU A 161 -6.28 1.83 -26.04
CA GLU A 161 -7.33 0.95 -25.52
C GLU A 161 -8.39 1.72 -24.71
N ILE A 162 -7.99 2.66 -23.86
CA ILE A 162 -8.93 3.49 -23.07
C ILE A 162 -9.84 4.30 -24.02
N VAL A 163 -9.27 4.94 -25.04
CA VAL A 163 -10.03 5.73 -26.01
C VAL A 163 -11.06 4.87 -26.77
N ASN A 164 -10.69 3.63 -27.10
CA ASN A 164 -11.56 2.69 -27.80
C ASN A 164 -12.63 2.06 -26.88
N GLN A 165 -12.28 1.78 -25.64
CA GLN A 165 -13.15 1.08 -24.67
C GLN A 165 -14.10 2.03 -23.92
N TYR A 166 -13.78 3.33 -23.82
CA TYR A 166 -14.64 4.29 -23.14
C TYR A 166 -15.61 4.98 -24.14
N PRO A 167 -16.90 4.69 -24.05
CA PRO A 167 -17.90 5.31 -24.93
C PRO A 167 -18.14 6.77 -24.50
N GLY A 168 -18.07 7.69 -25.47
CA GLY A 168 -18.34 9.10 -25.23
C GLY A 168 -17.17 9.91 -24.69
N ASP A 169 -17.47 11.03 -24.05
CA ASP A 169 -16.48 11.95 -23.52
C ASP A 169 -15.94 11.46 -22.17
N LEU A 170 -14.64 11.48 -22.02
CA LEU A 170 -13.92 11.13 -20.79
C LEU A 170 -13.27 12.38 -20.21
N ASP A 171 -13.62 12.72 -18.97
CA ASP A 171 -13.12 13.95 -18.35
C ASP A 171 -11.66 13.81 -17.89
N THR A 172 -11.31 12.68 -17.23
CA THR A 172 -9.99 12.60 -16.57
C THR A 172 -9.42 11.17 -16.58
N ILE A 173 -8.10 11.06 -16.80
CA ILE A 173 -7.33 9.81 -16.63
C ILE A 173 -6.24 10.03 -15.59
N PHE A 174 -6.20 9.17 -14.57
CA PHE A 174 -5.19 9.13 -13.51
C PHE A 174 -4.15 8.06 -13.81
N VAL A 175 -2.88 8.46 -13.82
CA VAL A 175 -1.78 7.60 -14.25
C VAL A 175 -0.67 7.59 -13.18
N PRO A 176 -0.24 6.42 -12.69
CA PRO A 176 0.87 6.34 -11.73
C PRO A 176 2.18 6.72 -12.41
N VAL A 177 2.99 7.52 -11.72
CA VAL A 177 4.23 8.06 -12.25
C VAL A 177 5.43 7.62 -11.40
N GLY A 178 6.40 6.97 -12.05
CA GLY A 178 7.77 6.86 -11.61
C GLY A 178 8.67 7.59 -12.61
N GLY A 179 9.33 6.87 -13.53
CA GLY A 179 10.15 7.49 -14.58
C GLY A 179 9.38 8.21 -15.70
N GLY A 180 8.03 8.12 -15.72
CA GLY A 180 7.16 8.89 -16.60
C GLY A 180 6.84 8.24 -17.95
N GLY A 181 7.36 7.04 -18.27
CA GLY A 181 7.15 6.41 -19.58
C GLY A 181 5.66 6.10 -19.87
N LEU A 182 4.91 5.64 -18.86
CA LEU A 182 3.48 5.34 -18.97
C LEU A 182 2.65 6.60 -19.23
N ILE A 183 2.79 7.61 -18.39
CA ILE A 183 2.02 8.85 -18.53
C ILE A 183 2.35 9.58 -19.83
N ALA A 184 3.60 9.53 -20.27
CA ALA A 184 4.01 10.13 -21.54
C ALA A 184 3.33 9.42 -22.74
N GLY A 185 3.29 8.10 -22.73
CA GLY A 185 2.65 7.31 -23.78
C GLY A 185 1.14 7.56 -23.83
N ILE A 186 0.46 7.50 -22.68
CA ILE A 186 -0.99 7.77 -22.58
C ILE A 186 -1.29 9.21 -23.00
N ALA A 187 -0.55 10.20 -22.46
CA ALA A 187 -0.75 11.61 -22.80
C ALA A 187 -0.56 11.88 -24.29
N ALA A 188 0.47 11.27 -24.91
CA ALA A 188 0.73 11.45 -26.34
C ALA A 188 -0.45 10.99 -27.21
N TYR A 189 -1.05 9.86 -26.91
CA TYR A 189 -2.18 9.33 -27.67
C TYR A 189 -3.49 10.05 -27.34
N VAL A 190 -3.82 10.16 -26.07
CA VAL A 190 -5.11 10.72 -25.63
C VAL A 190 -5.21 12.20 -26.00
N LYS A 191 -4.19 13.02 -25.74
CA LYS A 191 -4.22 14.45 -26.08
C LYS A 191 -4.28 14.72 -27.59
N TYR A 192 -3.79 13.81 -28.40
CA TYR A 192 -3.88 13.91 -29.85
C TYR A 192 -5.33 13.73 -30.34
N LEU A 193 -6.08 12.77 -29.78
CA LEU A 193 -7.44 12.43 -30.20
C LEU A 193 -8.53 13.11 -29.37
N ARG A 194 -8.29 13.27 -28.07
CA ARG A 194 -9.25 13.83 -27.09
C ARG A 194 -8.55 14.93 -26.27
N PRO A 195 -8.24 16.09 -26.85
CA PRO A 195 -7.43 17.14 -26.21
C PRO A 195 -8.06 17.70 -24.92
N LYS A 196 -9.39 17.57 -24.75
CA LYS A 196 -10.13 18.03 -23.56
C LYS A 196 -9.96 17.09 -22.37
N THR A 197 -9.69 15.80 -22.59
CA THR A 197 -9.48 14.84 -21.50
C THR A 197 -8.26 15.21 -20.68
N LYS A 198 -8.42 15.41 -19.36
CA LYS A 198 -7.33 15.73 -18.46
C LYS A 198 -6.49 14.49 -18.16
N ILE A 199 -5.17 14.64 -18.18
CA ILE A 199 -4.20 13.62 -17.78
C ILE A 199 -3.57 14.05 -16.49
N ILE A 200 -3.83 13.30 -15.42
CA ILE A 200 -3.34 13.59 -14.07
C ILE A 200 -2.32 12.54 -13.68
N GLY A 201 -1.09 13.00 -13.43
CA GLY A 201 -0.05 12.15 -12.85
C GLY A 201 -0.30 11.92 -11.36
N VAL A 202 0.05 10.74 -10.87
CA VAL A 202 0.02 10.46 -9.42
C VAL A 202 1.37 9.93 -8.99
N GLU A 203 1.95 10.55 -7.95
CA GLU A 203 3.26 10.18 -7.40
C GLU A 203 3.15 9.92 -5.90
N ALA A 204 4.00 9.03 -5.40
CA ALA A 204 4.19 8.84 -3.96
C ALA A 204 5.06 9.96 -3.40
N GLU A 205 4.76 10.42 -2.17
CA GLU A 205 5.38 11.57 -1.52
C GLU A 205 6.91 11.51 -1.52
N GLY A 206 7.49 10.35 -1.19
CA GLY A 206 8.95 10.17 -1.16
C GLY A 206 9.62 10.07 -2.54
N SER A 207 8.86 10.01 -3.66
CA SER A 207 9.41 9.85 -5.02
C SER A 207 8.74 10.72 -6.08
N ALA A 208 8.27 11.91 -5.68
CA ALA A 208 7.53 12.86 -6.52
C ALA A 208 8.44 13.63 -7.50
N CYS A 209 9.13 12.92 -8.39
CA CYS A 209 10.16 13.51 -9.27
C CYS A 209 9.58 14.30 -10.45
N LEU A 210 8.40 13.94 -10.97
CA LEU A 210 7.73 14.71 -12.01
C LEU A 210 7.12 15.98 -11.43
N TYR A 211 6.52 15.93 -10.25
CA TYR A 211 6.01 17.10 -9.53
C TYR A 211 7.13 18.12 -9.32
N ALA A 212 8.26 17.69 -8.74
CA ALA A 212 9.43 18.54 -8.54
C ALA A 212 9.96 19.13 -9.85
N ALA A 213 10.01 18.32 -10.93
CA ALA A 213 10.46 18.79 -12.24
C ALA A 213 9.52 19.81 -12.88
N ARG A 214 8.20 19.67 -12.69
CA ARG A 214 7.19 20.64 -13.16
C ARG A 214 7.33 21.98 -12.41
N GLN A 215 7.46 21.94 -11.09
CA GLN A 215 7.68 23.15 -10.28
C GLN A 215 8.96 23.90 -10.68
N ALA A 216 10.03 23.14 -10.94
CA ALA A 216 11.32 23.73 -11.35
C ALA A 216 11.39 24.11 -12.84
N GLY A 217 10.42 23.72 -13.68
CA GLY A 217 10.44 23.89 -15.14
C GLY A 217 11.52 23.07 -15.87
N LYS A 218 12.29 22.24 -15.15
CA LYS A 218 13.38 21.39 -15.61
C LYS A 218 13.42 20.08 -14.83
N ARG A 219 14.09 19.08 -15.39
CA ARG A 219 14.30 17.81 -14.67
C ARG A 219 15.09 18.02 -13.38
N VAL A 220 14.59 17.48 -12.27
CA VAL A 220 15.24 17.52 -10.96
C VAL A 220 15.53 16.08 -10.53
N ARG A 221 16.70 15.85 -9.92
CA ARG A 221 17.03 14.59 -9.28
C ARG A 221 16.78 14.72 -7.78
N LEU A 222 15.90 13.88 -7.26
CA LEU A 222 15.65 13.79 -5.82
C LEU A 222 16.83 13.11 -5.13
N PRO A 223 17.14 13.46 -3.87
CA PRO A 223 18.14 12.77 -3.07
C PRO A 223 17.76 11.30 -2.88
N ALA A 224 18.74 10.40 -2.96
CA ALA A 224 18.49 8.96 -2.86
C ALA A 224 17.93 8.56 -1.48
N GLU A 225 18.33 9.26 -0.43
CA GLU A 225 17.91 9.07 0.96
C GLU A 225 16.44 9.46 1.23
N THR A 226 15.84 10.25 0.36
CA THR A 226 14.43 10.64 0.48
C THR A 226 13.47 9.70 -0.24
N LEU A 227 13.99 8.76 -1.04
CA LEU A 227 13.15 7.87 -1.83
C LEU A 227 12.41 6.88 -0.94
N ASP A 228 11.08 6.95 -0.96
CA ASP A 228 10.25 5.93 -0.36
C ASP A 228 10.20 4.66 -1.21
N LEU A 229 10.50 3.52 -0.59
CA LEU A 229 10.52 2.21 -1.23
C LEU A 229 9.21 1.43 -1.02
N PHE A 230 8.20 2.02 -0.39
CA PHE A 230 6.91 1.35 -0.22
C PHE A 230 6.24 1.08 -1.57
N ALA A 231 6.18 2.08 -2.45
CA ALA A 231 5.71 1.91 -3.83
C ALA A 231 6.90 1.69 -4.78
N ASP A 232 7.66 0.60 -4.59
CA ASP A 232 8.93 0.30 -5.26
C ASP A 232 8.87 0.33 -6.79
N GLY A 233 7.71 0.01 -7.39
CA GLY A 233 7.48 0.09 -8.84
C GLY A 233 7.54 1.49 -9.44
N VAL A 234 7.41 2.55 -8.61
CA VAL A 234 7.46 3.97 -8.99
C VAL A 234 8.56 4.76 -8.27
N SER A 235 9.34 4.14 -7.40
CA SER A 235 10.42 4.79 -6.65
C SER A 235 11.59 5.14 -7.57
N VAL A 236 11.54 6.32 -8.17
CA VAL A 236 12.50 6.81 -9.16
C VAL A 236 12.98 8.21 -8.79
N ALA A 237 14.30 8.39 -8.73
CA ALA A 237 14.91 9.67 -8.34
C ALA A 237 14.72 10.79 -9.37
N GLN A 238 14.52 10.48 -10.64
CA GLN A 238 14.41 11.49 -11.69
C GLN A 238 13.54 11.01 -12.85
N VAL A 239 12.61 11.85 -13.29
CA VAL A 239 11.81 11.61 -14.49
C VAL A 239 12.70 11.52 -15.74
N GLY A 240 12.36 10.63 -16.70
CA GLY A 240 13.09 10.48 -17.95
C GLY A 240 13.12 11.75 -18.82
N ALA A 241 14.09 11.87 -19.70
CA ALA A 241 14.23 13.04 -20.55
C ALA A 241 13.13 13.10 -21.62
N ALA A 242 12.87 11.98 -22.31
CA ALA A 242 11.79 11.88 -23.29
C ALA A 242 10.40 11.98 -22.64
N PRO A 243 10.10 11.27 -21.51
CA PRO A 243 8.86 11.46 -20.78
C PRO A 243 8.60 12.90 -20.34
N PHE A 244 9.60 13.59 -19.80
CA PHE A 244 9.44 14.96 -19.33
C PHE A 244 9.10 15.95 -20.44
N LYS A 245 9.66 15.78 -21.64
CA LYS A 245 9.31 16.61 -22.80
C LYS A 245 7.82 16.54 -23.15
N ILE A 246 7.21 15.38 -22.99
CA ILE A 246 5.77 15.20 -23.22
C ILE A 246 4.98 15.71 -22.01
N ALA A 247 5.35 15.28 -20.81
CA ALA A 247 4.63 15.61 -19.59
C ALA A 247 4.55 17.11 -19.33
N LYS A 248 5.61 17.85 -19.62
CA LYS A 248 5.65 19.31 -19.48
C LYS A 248 4.53 20.04 -20.22
N HIS A 249 4.08 19.51 -21.37
CA HIS A 249 3.10 20.15 -22.23
C HIS A 249 1.71 19.50 -22.21
N TYR A 250 1.62 18.22 -21.86
CA TYR A 250 0.43 17.41 -22.09
C TYR A 250 -0.10 16.70 -20.84
N VAL A 251 0.56 16.82 -19.71
CA VAL A 251 0.06 16.41 -18.39
C VAL A 251 -0.53 17.64 -17.72
N ASP A 252 -1.80 17.58 -17.35
CA ASP A 252 -2.54 18.75 -16.84
C ASP A 252 -2.16 19.03 -15.39
N ASP A 253 -2.03 17.99 -14.55
CA ASP A 253 -1.67 18.14 -13.14
C ASP A 253 -0.93 16.91 -12.59
N VAL A 254 -0.35 17.03 -11.39
CA VAL A 254 0.31 15.95 -10.65
C VAL A 254 -0.13 15.98 -9.19
N VAL A 255 -0.74 14.91 -8.74
CA VAL A 255 -1.18 14.70 -7.36
C VAL A 255 -0.14 13.85 -6.63
N VAL A 256 0.25 14.29 -5.43
CA VAL A 256 1.18 13.55 -4.56
C VAL A 256 0.39 12.94 -3.41
N VAL A 257 0.60 11.66 -3.11
CA VAL A 257 -0.12 10.90 -2.08
C VAL A 257 0.85 10.21 -1.13
N ASN A 258 0.40 9.99 0.11
CA ASN A 258 1.18 9.31 1.13
C ASN A 258 0.92 7.78 1.15
N THR A 259 1.67 7.07 1.97
CA THR A 259 1.61 5.61 2.10
C THR A 259 0.24 5.11 2.59
N ASP A 260 -0.42 5.82 3.50
CA ASP A 260 -1.72 5.42 4.05
C ASP A 260 -2.82 5.51 2.98
N GLU A 261 -2.80 6.58 2.17
CA GLU A 261 -3.71 6.73 1.02
C GLU A 261 -3.51 5.64 -0.02
N ILE A 262 -2.26 5.21 -0.27
CA ILE A 262 -1.96 4.08 -1.17
C ILE A 262 -2.52 2.78 -0.58
N CYS A 263 -2.35 2.52 0.71
CA CYS A 263 -2.90 1.33 1.37
C CYS A 263 -4.44 1.31 1.30
N ALA A 264 -5.09 2.44 1.55
CA ALA A 264 -6.54 2.60 1.38
C ALA A 264 -6.98 2.33 -0.07
N ALA A 265 -6.23 2.80 -1.07
CA ALA A 265 -6.53 2.55 -2.47
C ALA A 265 -6.37 1.06 -2.86
N ILE A 266 -5.40 0.33 -2.27
CA ILE A 266 -5.28 -1.13 -2.47
C ILE A 266 -6.53 -1.84 -1.95
N LYS A 267 -7.06 -1.42 -0.80
CA LYS A 267 -8.33 -1.92 -0.24
C LYS A 267 -9.49 -1.64 -1.20
N ASP A 268 -9.62 -0.41 -1.72
CA ASP A 268 -10.66 -0.06 -2.69
C ASP A 268 -10.60 -0.92 -3.96
N VAL A 269 -9.40 -1.13 -4.53
CA VAL A 269 -9.21 -2.03 -5.67
C VAL A 269 -9.68 -3.44 -5.33
N PHE A 270 -9.31 -3.96 -4.16
CA PHE A 270 -9.76 -5.28 -3.71
C PHE A 270 -11.29 -5.35 -3.54
N GLU A 271 -11.93 -4.34 -2.97
CA GLU A 271 -13.37 -4.31 -2.77
C GLU A 271 -14.15 -4.31 -4.10
N ASP A 272 -13.68 -3.57 -5.10
CA ASP A 272 -14.33 -3.48 -6.40
C ASP A 272 -13.98 -4.63 -7.37
N THR A 273 -12.81 -5.29 -7.20
CA THR A 273 -12.31 -6.26 -8.20
C THR A 273 -12.00 -7.64 -7.66
N ARG A 274 -11.87 -7.81 -6.35
CA ARG A 274 -11.35 -9.00 -5.64
C ARG A 274 -9.91 -9.36 -6.01
N CYS A 275 -9.16 -8.41 -6.60
CA CYS A 275 -7.73 -8.54 -6.88
C CYS A 275 -6.93 -7.64 -5.96
N VAL A 276 -5.76 -8.10 -5.52
CA VAL A 276 -4.82 -7.32 -4.71
C VAL A 276 -3.79 -6.68 -5.64
N SER A 277 -3.82 -5.35 -5.75
CA SER A 277 -2.78 -4.61 -6.48
C SER A 277 -1.52 -4.41 -5.64
N GLU A 278 -0.38 -4.25 -6.28
CA GLU A 278 0.82 -3.74 -5.61
C GLU A 278 0.69 -2.24 -5.27
N PRO A 279 1.49 -1.69 -4.34
CA PRO A 279 1.41 -0.27 -3.99
C PRO A 279 1.49 0.68 -5.20
N ALA A 280 2.41 0.45 -6.12
CA ALA A 280 2.50 1.22 -7.37
C ALA A 280 1.26 1.03 -8.26
N GLY A 281 0.61 -0.13 -8.19
CA GLY A 281 -0.60 -0.47 -8.93
C GLY A 281 -1.84 0.29 -8.50
N ALA A 282 -1.95 0.61 -7.20
CA ALA A 282 -3.07 1.36 -6.63
C ALA A 282 -2.84 2.88 -6.61
N LEU A 283 -1.64 3.35 -6.95
CA LEU A 283 -1.25 4.75 -6.81
C LEU A 283 -2.19 5.72 -7.55
N ALA A 284 -2.59 5.39 -8.78
CA ALA A 284 -3.53 6.19 -9.56
C ALA A 284 -4.88 6.36 -8.86
N ILE A 285 -5.35 5.31 -8.19
CA ILE A 285 -6.62 5.32 -7.44
C ILE A 285 -6.50 6.23 -6.21
N ALA A 286 -5.39 6.17 -5.48
CA ALA A 286 -5.13 7.05 -4.34
C ALA A 286 -5.19 8.53 -4.76
N GLY A 287 -4.49 8.91 -5.84
CA GLY A 287 -4.51 10.27 -6.37
C GLY A 287 -5.88 10.67 -6.91
N MET A 288 -6.61 9.77 -7.55
CA MET A 288 -7.99 10.00 -8.00
C MET A 288 -8.90 10.34 -6.81
N LYS A 289 -8.83 9.59 -5.72
CA LYS A 289 -9.64 9.85 -4.52
C LYS A 289 -9.36 11.25 -3.97
N ARG A 290 -8.08 11.62 -3.80
CA ARG A 290 -7.67 12.95 -3.33
C ARG A 290 -8.13 14.06 -4.28
N TYR A 291 -8.00 13.87 -5.58
CA TYR A 291 -8.37 14.86 -6.58
C TYR A 291 -9.89 15.07 -6.64
N LEU A 292 -10.69 14.00 -6.65
CA LEU A 292 -12.16 14.08 -6.68
C LEU A 292 -12.76 14.66 -5.40
N ALA A 293 -12.06 14.60 -4.28
CA ALA A 293 -12.48 15.26 -3.04
C ALA A 293 -12.32 16.80 -3.08
N GLN A 294 -11.47 17.32 -3.97
CA GLN A 294 -11.14 18.75 -4.06
C GLN A 294 -11.71 19.44 -5.31
N VAL A 295 -11.95 18.66 -6.38
CA VAL A 295 -12.36 19.18 -7.69
C VAL A 295 -13.76 18.72 -8.05
N THR A 296 -14.63 19.68 -8.34
CA THR A 296 -16.02 19.44 -8.74
C THR A 296 -16.18 19.46 -10.27
N GLY A 297 -17.33 18.97 -10.78
CA GLY A 297 -17.66 19.02 -12.21
C GLY A 297 -17.00 17.93 -13.05
N ILE A 298 -16.49 16.86 -12.41
CA ILE A 298 -15.99 15.66 -13.08
C ILE A 298 -17.10 14.61 -13.04
N ASN A 299 -17.49 14.08 -14.20
CA ASN A 299 -18.51 13.06 -14.33
C ASN A 299 -17.93 11.67 -14.66
N SER A 300 -16.70 11.64 -15.19
CA SER A 300 -16.05 10.40 -15.63
C SER A 300 -14.55 10.40 -15.32
N ALA A 301 -14.07 9.29 -14.78
CA ALA A 301 -12.67 9.11 -14.42
C ALA A 301 -12.19 7.70 -14.75
N VAL A 302 -10.99 7.60 -15.30
CA VAL A 302 -10.26 6.33 -15.46
C VAL A 302 -9.02 6.36 -14.59
N ALA A 303 -8.79 5.31 -13.80
CA ALA A 303 -7.54 5.12 -13.09
C ALA A 303 -6.83 3.83 -13.55
N ILE A 304 -5.50 3.89 -13.68
CA ILE A 304 -4.71 2.74 -14.14
C ILE A 304 -4.32 1.87 -12.94
N VAL A 305 -4.82 0.63 -12.89
CA VAL A 305 -4.28 -0.41 -11.99
C VAL A 305 -3.05 -1.01 -12.68
N SER A 306 -1.88 -0.46 -12.38
CA SER A 306 -0.68 -0.67 -13.20
C SER A 306 0.05 -2.00 -12.95
N GLY A 307 -0.24 -2.67 -11.83
CA GLY A 307 0.35 -3.98 -11.52
C GLY A 307 -0.12 -4.61 -10.22
N ALA A 308 0.18 -5.91 -10.07
CA ALA A 308 -0.18 -6.73 -8.91
C ALA A 308 1.00 -7.60 -8.37
N ASN A 309 2.24 -7.28 -8.71
CA ASN A 309 3.42 -8.03 -8.25
C ASN A 309 3.77 -7.71 -6.78
N VAL A 310 2.78 -7.85 -5.89
CA VAL A 310 2.93 -7.64 -4.46
C VAL A 310 3.60 -8.85 -3.80
N ASN A 311 4.50 -8.60 -2.83
CA ASN A 311 4.96 -9.65 -1.93
C ASN A 311 3.88 -9.91 -0.87
N PHE A 312 3.50 -11.18 -0.67
CA PHE A 312 2.44 -11.56 0.26
C PHE A 312 2.69 -11.05 1.69
N ASP A 313 3.96 -11.03 2.15
CA ASP A 313 4.33 -10.52 3.47
C ASP A 313 3.96 -9.04 3.69
N ARG A 314 3.81 -8.25 2.61
CA ARG A 314 3.38 -6.85 2.70
C ARG A 314 1.90 -6.66 2.99
N LEU A 315 1.06 -7.68 2.76
CA LEU A 315 -0.39 -7.57 2.95
C LEU A 315 -0.76 -7.22 4.39
N ARG A 316 0.00 -7.72 5.36
CA ARG A 316 -0.19 -7.34 6.77
C ARG A 316 -0.02 -5.84 6.96
N HIS A 317 1.08 -5.27 6.50
CA HIS A 317 1.37 -3.85 6.60
C HIS A 317 0.32 -2.99 5.88
N ILE A 318 -0.10 -3.42 4.68
CA ILE A 318 -1.15 -2.75 3.90
C ILE A 318 -2.48 -2.75 4.67
N SER A 319 -2.88 -3.90 5.19
CA SER A 319 -4.14 -4.05 5.93
C SER A 319 -4.17 -3.18 7.21
N GLU A 320 -3.05 -3.08 7.92
CA GLU A 320 -2.93 -2.30 9.15
C GLU A 320 -3.02 -0.78 8.92
N ARG A 321 -2.71 -0.31 7.71
CA ARG A 321 -2.70 1.13 7.35
C ARG A 321 -3.91 1.56 6.52
N ALA A 322 -4.64 0.61 5.94
CA ALA A 322 -5.73 0.93 5.03
C ALA A 322 -6.87 1.72 5.70
N GLU A 323 -7.25 1.36 6.93
CA GLU A 323 -8.31 2.06 7.68
C GLU A 323 -7.87 3.47 8.11
N VAL A 324 -6.58 3.65 8.43
CA VAL A 324 -6.00 4.98 8.72
C VAL A 324 -6.07 5.86 7.48
N GLY A 325 -5.69 5.33 6.33
CA GLY A 325 -5.74 6.04 5.04
C GLY A 325 -7.16 6.36 4.54
N GLU A 326 -8.18 5.64 5.06
CA GLU A 326 -9.60 5.94 4.85
C GLU A 326 -10.14 6.99 5.85
N GLU A 327 -9.30 7.46 6.79
CA GLU A 327 -9.73 8.29 7.93
C GLU A 327 -10.81 7.64 8.79
N ARG A 328 -10.83 6.29 8.83
CA ARG A 328 -11.81 5.48 9.56
C ARG A 328 -11.27 4.83 10.82
N GLU A 329 -9.99 4.99 11.09
CA GLU A 329 -9.35 4.56 12.34
C GLU A 329 -8.66 5.75 13.01
N ALA A 330 -8.88 5.91 14.30
CA ALA A 330 -8.10 6.78 15.16
C ALA A 330 -7.23 5.94 16.10
N ILE A 331 -5.96 6.30 16.24
CA ILE A 331 -5.02 5.68 17.17
C ILE A 331 -4.74 6.68 18.28
N LEU A 332 -5.16 6.34 19.50
CA LEU A 332 -5.05 7.22 20.66
C LEU A 332 -4.21 6.60 21.76
N ALA A 333 -3.38 7.40 22.43
CA ALA A 333 -2.82 7.06 23.71
C ALA A 333 -3.56 7.84 24.81
N ALA A 334 -4.01 7.14 25.85
CA ALA A 334 -4.72 7.75 26.96
C ALA A 334 -4.11 7.37 28.29
N LYS A 335 -4.13 8.31 29.26
CA LYS A 335 -3.72 8.06 30.64
C LYS A 335 -4.96 7.84 31.51
N ILE A 336 -4.98 6.76 32.29
CA ILE A 336 -6.03 6.46 33.27
C ILE A 336 -5.44 6.24 34.66
N ASP A 337 -6.27 6.37 35.70
CA ASP A 337 -5.88 6.00 37.05
C ASP A 337 -5.72 4.46 37.16
N GLU A 338 -4.70 4.00 37.87
CA GLU A 338 -4.47 2.58 38.12
C GLU A 338 -5.29 2.09 39.31
N ARG A 339 -6.59 1.84 39.07
CA ARG A 339 -7.51 1.28 40.07
C ARG A 339 -8.63 0.45 39.39
N ALA A 340 -9.16 -0.50 40.13
CA ALA A 340 -10.24 -1.34 39.63
C ALA A 340 -11.41 -0.50 39.07
N GLY A 341 -11.86 -0.87 37.87
CA GLY A 341 -12.94 -0.19 37.14
C GLY A 341 -12.53 1.03 36.32
N SER A 342 -11.30 1.54 36.40
CA SER A 342 -10.84 2.69 35.57
C SER A 342 -10.86 2.33 34.09
N PHE A 343 -10.44 1.13 33.74
CA PHE A 343 -10.49 0.59 32.38
C PHE A 343 -11.91 0.57 31.82
N LEU A 344 -12.88 0.04 32.58
CA LEU A 344 -14.28 0.04 32.19
C LEU A 344 -14.83 1.46 32.03
N ARG A 345 -14.49 2.40 32.95
CA ARG A 345 -14.90 3.81 32.83
C ARG A 345 -14.37 4.45 31.56
N PHE A 346 -13.11 4.19 31.20
CA PHE A 346 -12.52 4.68 29.96
C PHE A 346 -13.26 4.11 28.72
N CYS A 347 -13.51 2.80 28.67
CA CYS A 347 -14.29 2.19 27.58
C CYS A 347 -15.73 2.73 27.49
N LYS A 348 -16.37 3.03 28.62
CA LYS A 348 -17.67 3.73 28.62
C LYS A 348 -17.57 5.14 28.04
N ALA A 349 -16.47 5.85 28.28
CA ALA A 349 -16.23 7.19 27.73
C ALA A 349 -16.02 7.16 26.21
N LEU A 350 -15.43 6.10 25.65
CA LEU A 350 -15.31 5.86 24.20
C LEU A 350 -16.66 5.55 23.53
N GLY A 351 -17.65 5.06 24.30
CA GLY A 351 -18.98 4.72 23.79
C GLY A 351 -19.03 3.36 23.09
N ARG A 352 -19.93 3.24 22.09
CA ARG A 352 -20.18 1.99 21.35
C ARG A 352 -19.39 1.89 20.03
N ARG A 353 -18.28 2.59 19.93
CA ARG A 353 -17.43 2.54 18.75
C ARG A 353 -16.79 1.16 18.56
N ALA A 354 -16.50 0.81 17.33
CA ALA A 354 -15.70 -0.37 17.05
C ALA A 354 -14.27 -0.11 17.57
N ILE A 355 -13.75 -1.03 18.37
CA ILE A 355 -12.36 -1.00 18.82
C ILE A 355 -11.56 -1.92 17.90
N THR A 356 -10.56 -1.39 17.24
CA THR A 356 -9.70 -2.14 16.32
C THR A 356 -8.56 -2.82 17.07
N GLU A 357 -8.01 -2.14 18.07
CA GLU A 357 -7.00 -2.69 18.96
C GLU A 357 -7.02 -2.00 20.32
N PHE A 358 -6.50 -2.70 21.32
CA PHE A 358 -6.41 -2.18 22.67
C PHE A 358 -5.23 -2.83 23.40
N ASN A 359 -4.24 -2.02 23.81
CA ASN A 359 -3.08 -2.47 24.54
C ASN A 359 -2.97 -1.71 25.85
N TYR A 360 -2.87 -2.45 26.94
CA TYR A 360 -2.69 -1.94 28.27
C TYR A 360 -1.80 -2.89 29.09
N ARG A 361 -0.90 -2.33 29.86
CA ARG A 361 -0.10 -3.04 30.84
C ARG A 361 0.04 -2.18 32.09
N PHE A 362 -0.21 -2.78 33.25
CA PHE A 362 0.14 -2.18 34.53
C PHE A 362 1.64 -1.88 34.59
N ALA A 363 2.00 -0.67 34.94
CA ALA A 363 3.39 -0.26 35.02
C ALA A 363 3.72 0.49 36.32
N ASP A 364 2.74 1.21 36.89
CA ASP A 364 2.91 2.07 38.07
C ASP A 364 1.62 2.09 38.90
N ALA A 365 1.72 2.14 40.23
CA ALA A 365 0.58 2.14 41.13
C ALA A 365 -0.32 3.39 41.02
N GLY A 366 0.11 4.45 40.34
CA GLY A 366 -0.64 5.72 40.25
C GLY A 366 -1.41 5.89 38.97
N SER A 367 -0.85 5.44 37.83
CA SER A 367 -1.47 5.67 36.52
C SER A 367 -1.01 4.66 35.48
N ALA A 368 -1.84 4.45 34.47
CA ALA A 368 -1.55 3.58 33.35
C ALA A 368 -1.72 4.29 32.01
N HIS A 369 -0.97 3.84 31.01
CA HIS A 369 -1.09 4.29 29.65
C HIS A 369 -1.81 3.23 28.83
N ILE A 370 -2.82 3.65 28.10
CA ILE A 370 -3.59 2.83 27.19
C ILE A 370 -3.24 3.22 25.76
N TYR A 371 -3.02 2.25 24.92
CA TYR A 371 -2.98 2.40 23.47
C TYR A 371 -4.27 1.82 22.90
N VAL A 372 -5.05 2.62 22.17
CA VAL A 372 -6.33 2.20 21.61
C VAL A 372 -6.49 2.64 20.16
N GLY A 373 -6.85 1.69 19.31
CA GLY A 373 -7.36 1.94 17.96
C GLY A 373 -8.90 1.87 17.99
N LEU A 374 -9.56 2.82 17.37
CA LEU A 374 -11.02 2.88 17.33
C LEU A 374 -11.54 3.36 15.97
N GLY A 375 -12.68 2.82 15.56
CA GLY A 375 -13.40 3.23 14.36
C GLY A 375 -13.97 4.65 14.51
N VAL A 376 -13.70 5.47 13.49
CA VAL A 376 -14.24 6.83 13.32
C VAL A 376 -14.85 6.97 11.94
N ASP A 377 -15.74 7.94 11.76
CA ASP A 377 -16.42 8.15 10.47
C ASP A 377 -15.70 9.18 9.58
N SER A 378 -14.84 10.02 10.17
CA SER A 378 -14.08 11.08 9.49
C SER A 378 -13.04 11.70 10.42
N GLN A 379 -12.17 12.57 9.86
CA GLN A 379 -11.23 13.39 10.63
C GLN A 379 -11.95 14.29 11.65
N ALA A 380 -13.12 14.85 11.31
CA ALA A 380 -13.93 15.64 12.22
C ALA A 380 -14.44 14.81 13.42
N ASP A 381 -14.86 13.58 13.16
CA ASP A 381 -15.28 12.65 14.20
C ASP A 381 -14.11 12.21 15.09
N ARG A 382 -12.91 12.02 14.52
CA ARG A 382 -11.66 11.79 15.27
C ARG A 382 -11.38 12.92 16.24
N ALA A 383 -11.45 14.17 15.78
CA ALA A 383 -11.24 15.34 16.62
C ALA A 383 -12.28 15.43 17.75
N ALA A 384 -13.56 15.17 17.44
CA ALA A 384 -14.64 15.18 18.42
C ALA A 384 -14.46 14.10 19.52
N VAL A 385 -13.93 12.94 19.18
CA VAL A 385 -13.60 11.89 20.17
C VAL A 385 -12.51 12.35 21.12
N VAL A 386 -11.44 12.94 20.61
CA VAL A 386 -10.33 13.46 21.42
C VAL A 386 -10.85 14.53 22.38
N GLU A 387 -11.62 15.51 21.87
CA GLU A 387 -12.22 16.58 22.67
C GLU A 387 -13.15 16.03 23.77
N SER A 388 -14.06 15.11 23.43
CA SER A 388 -14.96 14.48 24.39
C SER A 388 -14.24 13.71 25.50
N LEU A 389 -13.10 13.09 25.21
CA LEU A 389 -12.28 12.42 26.24
C LEU A 389 -11.56 13.42 27.13
N GLN A 390 -11.06 14.53 26.57
CA GLN A 390 -10.42 15.61 27.31
C GLN A 390 -11.42 16.33 28.26
N GLU A 391 -12.66 16.58 27.82
CA GLU A 391 -13.75 17.11 28.65
C GLU A 391 -14.06 16.21 29.84
N LYS A 392 -13.87 14.89 29.69
CA LYS A 392 -14.03 13.89 30.77
C LYS A 392 -12.77 13.74 31.63
N ASN A 393 -11.83 14.69 31.52
CA ASN A 393 -10.55 14.73 32.24
C ASN A 393 -9.59 13.57 31.95
N TYR A 394 -9.64 12.98 30.77
CA TYR A 394 -8.60 12.07 30.31
C TYR A 394 -7.47 12.87 29.63
N THR A 395 -6.22 12.54 29.96
CA THR A 395 -5.08 12.99 29.16
C THR A 395 -4.99 12.10 27.94
N VAL A 396 -5.25 12.65 26.75
CA VAL A 396 -5.30 11.93 25.49
C VAL A 396 -4.36 12.56 24.49
N LEU A 397 -3.59 11.71 23.80
CA LEU A 397 -2.71 12.06 22.69
C LEU A 397 -3.19 11.32 21.44
N ASP A 398 -3.49 12.07 20.38
CA ASP A 398 -3.76 11.51 19.06
C ASP A 398 -2.43 11.06 18.43
N MET A 399 -2.31 9.78 18.17
CA MET A 399 -1.14 9.13 17.58
C MET A 399 -1.41 8.58 16.17
N THR A 400 -2.54 8.92 15.57
CA THR A 400 -2.97 8.41 14.26
C THR A 400 -1.93 8.67 13.17
N ASP A 401 -1.25 9.81 13.23
CA ASP A 401 -0.23 10.20 12.26
C ASP A 401 1.21 9.90 12.75
N ASN A 402 1.36 9.19 13.88
CA ASN A 402 2.67 8.87 14.46
C ASN A 402 3.19 7.52 13.91
N GLU A 403 4.26 7.55 13.09
CA GLU A 403 4.84 6.36 12.47
C GLU A 403 5.39 5.35 13.49
N ALA A 404 6.02 5.79 14.58
CA ALA A 404 6.51 4.87 15.61
C ALA A 404 5.36 4.14 16.30
N ALA A 405 4.23 4.82 16.52
CA ALA A 405 3.02 4.21 17.06
C ALA A 405 2.46 3.15 16.10
N LYS A 406 2.34 3.47 14.82
CA LYS A 406 1.81 2.57 13.78
C LYS A 406 2.69 1.34 13.52
N LEU A 407 4.02 1.51 13.52
CA LEU A 407 4.95 0.45 13.13
C LEU A 407 5.43 -0.41 14.31
N HIS A 408 5.52 0.15 15.50
CA HIS A 408 6.17 -0.51 16.64
C HIS A 408 5.28 -0.62 17.86
N VAL A 409 4.76 0.50 18.39
CA VAL A 409 4.04 0.51 19.67
C VAL A 409 2.78 -0.36 19.63
N ARG A 410 2.06 -0.35 18.51
CA ARG A 410 0.84 -1.16 18.31
C ARG A 410 1.06 -2.69 18.43
N HIS A 411 2.31 -3.15 18.32
CA HIS A 411 2.67 -4.58 18.42
C HIS A 411 3.17 -4.98 19.80
N MET A 412 3.31 -4.03 20.74
CA MET A 412 3.81 -4.29 22.07
C MET A 412 2.70 -4.76 22.99
N VAL A 413 2.85 -5.96 23.56
CA VAL A 413 1.90 -6.53 24.53
C VAL A 413 2.18 -6.04 25.97
N GLY A 414 3.18 -5.16 26.16
CA GLY A 414 3.52 -4.54 27.43
C GLY A 414 4.74 -5.16 28.05
N GLY A 415 5.16 -6.03 28.51
CA GLY A 415 6.33 -6.53 29.22
C GLY A 415 5.95 -7.29 30.50
N ARG A 416 6.93 -7.51 31.35
CA ARG A 416 6.74 -8.27 32.60
C ARG A 416 5.86 -7.51 33.58
N SER A 417 5.13 -8.27 34.43
CA SER A 417 4.44 -7.69 35.56
C SER A 417 5.46 -7.05 36.53
N PRO A 418 5.15 -5.88 37.09
CA PRO A 418 6.01 -5.32 38.17
C PRO A 418 6.19 -6.28 39.31
N GLU A 419 7.34 -6.22 39.98
CA GLU A 419 7.62 -7.03 41.16
C GLU A 419 6.54 -6.84 42.23
N GLY A 420 6.07 -7.94 42.81
CA GLY A 420 5.07 -7.95 43.89
C GLY A 420 3.60 -8.04 43.46
N ILE A 421 3.33 -8.14 42.17
CA ILE A 421 1.97 -8.39 41.69
C ILE A 421 1.81 -9.84 41.25
N ASP A 422 1.00 -10.59 41.98
CA ASP A 422 0.51 -11.89 41.52
C ASP A 422 -0.47 -11.69 40.34
N GLU A 423 -0.21 -12.34 39.24
CA GLU A 423 -1.04 -12.22 38.01
C GLU A 423 -1.58 -13.57 37.56
N LEU A 424 -2.86 -13.58 37.22
CA LEU A 424 -3.52 -14.70 36.54
C LEU A 424 -3.88 -14.31 35.12
N LEU A 425 -3.35 -15.02 34.12
CA LEU A 425 -3.52 -14.71 32.70
C LEU A 425 -4.51 -15.64 32.03
N TYR A 426 -5.47 -15.06 31.31
CA TYR A 426 -6.50 -15.77 30.57
C TYR A 426 -6.67 -15.24 29.16
N ARG A 427 -6.96 -16.14 28.23
CA ARG A 427 -7.41 -15.81 26.89
C ARG A 427 -8.91 -16.01 26.77
N PHE A 428 -9.60 -15.05 26.11
CA PHE A 428 -11.05 -15.09 25.89
C PHE A 428 -11.37 -15.03 24.40
N GLU A 429 -12.56 -15.56 24.07
CA GLU A 429 -13.21 -15.38 22.78
C GLU A 429 -14.61 -14.81 22.97
N PHE A 430 -14.96 -13.78 22.19
CA PHE A 430 -16.30 -13.21 22.17
C PHE A 430 -16.73 -12.86 20.74
N PRO A 431 -18.06 -12.79 20.44
CA PRO A 431 -18.53 -12.39 19.12
C PRO A 431 -18.09 -10.96 18.77
N GLU A 432 -17.46 -10.79 17.60
CA GLU A 432 -16.96 -9.50 17.16
C GLU A 432 -18.08 -8.63 16.59
N ARG A 433 -18.34 -7.49 17.21
CA ARG A 433 -19.32 -6.48 16.79
C ARG A 433 -19.07 -5.16 17.50
N PRO A 434 -19.51 -4.01 16.96
CA PRO A 434 -19.42 -2.73 17.65
C PRO A 434 -20.00 -2.81 19.07
N GLY A 435 -19.23 -2.40 20.07
CA GLY A 435 -19.58 -2.46 21.48
C GLY A 435 -19.38 -3.83 22.19
N ALA A 436 -18.87 -4.86 21.49
CA ALA A 436 -18.60 -6.17 22.08
C ALA A 436 -17.58 -6.10 23.22
N LEU A 437 -16.50 -5.34 23.03
CA LEU A 437 -15.50 -5.11 24.07
C LEU A 437 -16.12 -4.45 25.32
N LEU A 438 -16.93 -3.42 25.13
CA LEU A 438 -17.62 -2.76 26.24
C LEU A 438 -18.56 -3.72 26.99
N GLN A 439 -19.30 -4.58 26.26
CA GLN A 439 -20.16 -5.60 26.84
C GLN A 439 -19.34 -6.62 27.63
N PHE A 440 -18.21 -7.09 27.09
CA PHE A 440 -17.27 -7.99 27.76
C PHE A 440 -16.74 -7.37 29.07
N LEU A 441 -16.25 -6.14 29.03
CA LEU A 441 -15.72 -5.45 30.22
C LEU A 441 -16.83 -5.14 31.25
N THR A 442 -18.05 -4.87 30.80
CA THR A 442 -19.19 -4.71 31.70
C THR A 442 -19.48 -6.01 32.43
N GLY A 443 -19.43 -7.16 31.75
CA GLY A 443 -19.56 -8.48 32.33
C GLY A 443 -18.45 -8.83 33.33
N LEU A 444 -17.20 -8.45 33.00
CA LEU A 444 -16.05 -8.59 33.93
C LEU A 444 -16.23 -7.79 35.23
N GLY A 445 -16.94 -6.67 35.16
CA GLY A 445 -17.20 -5.84 36.34
C GLY A 445 -15.92 -5.18 36.92
N GLN A 446 -15.94 -5.03 38.28
CA GLN A 446 -14.85 -4.31 39.00
C GLN A 446 -14.24 -5.14 40.13
N ARG A 447 -14.55 -6.46 40.18
CA ARG A 447 -14.14 -7.31 41.29
C ARG A 447 -12.62 -7.56 41.31
N TRP A 448 -12.00 -7.68 40.12
CA TRP A 448 -10.56 -7.84 39.98
C TRP A 448 -9.97 -6.70 39.15
N ASN A 449 -8.78 -6.23 39.51
CA ASN A 449 -8.07 -5.27 38.69
C ASN A 449 -7.44 -5.97 37.48
N ILE A 450 -7.53 -5.34 36.29
CA ILE A 450 -6.88 -5.82 35.08
C ILE A 450 -5.44 -5.33 35.10
N SER A 451 -4.49 -6.24 35.00
CA SER A 451 -3.04 -5.95 34.99
C SER A 451 -2.44 -5.96 33.58
N LEU A 452 -3.09 -6.69 32.66
CA LEU A 452 -2.75 -6.73 31.25
C LEU A 452 -4.03 -6.83 30.43
N PHE A 453 -4.09 -6.10 29.33
CA PHE A 453 -5.15 -6.24 28.35
C PHE A 453 -4.59 -6.06 26.95
N HIS A 454 -4.72 -7.11 26.13
CA HIS A 454 -4.31 -7.08 24.74
C HIS A 454 -5.43 -7.60 23.86
N TYR A 455 -5.95 -6.73 23.02
CA TYR A 455 -6.97 -7.03 22.03
C TYR A 455 -6.58 -6.47 20.67
N ARG A 456 -6.84 -7.24 19.62
CA ARG A 456 -6.68 -6.82 18.25
C ARG A 456 -7.74 -7.48 17.39
N ASN A 457 -8.46 -6.68 16.61
CA ASN A 457 -9.40 -7.18 15.61
C ASN A 457 -8.62 -7.75 14.42
N HIS A 458 -8.86 -9.02 14.10
CA HIS A 458 -8.24 -9.71 12.95
C HIS A 458 -9.22 -9.92 11.79
N GLY A 459 -10.35 -9.19 11.74
CA GLY A 459 -11.39 -9.36 10.71
C GLY A 459 -12.15 -10.69 10.84
N SER A 460 -12.03 -11.36 11.98
CA SER A 460 -12.75 -12.60 12.29
C SER A 460 -14.12 -12.30 12.93
N ALA A 461 -15.10 -13.20 12.78
CA ALA A 461 -16.37 -13.12 13.50
C ALA A 461 -16.24 -13.26 15.03
N TRP A 462 -15.03 -13.64 15.51
CA TRP A 462 -14.72 -13.82 16.93
C TRP A 462 -13.49 -13.00 17.30
N GLY A 463 -13.67 -12.07 18.25
CA GLY A 463 -12.58 -11.32 18.87
C GLY A 463 -11.81 -12.19 19.87
N ARG A 464 -10.49 -12.04 19.91
CA ARG A 464 -9.59 -12.75 20.83
C ARG A 464 -8.90 -11.74 21.72
N VAL A 465 -9.01 -11.96 23.03
CA VAL A 465 -8.47 -11.06 24.06
C VAL A 465 -7.56 -11.83 25.00
N LEU A 466 -6.41 -11.25 25.33
CA LEU A 466 -5.56 -11.69 26.41
C LEU A 466 -5.74 -10.74 27.59
N VAL A 467 -6.11 -11.28 28.75
CA VAL A 467 -6.40 -10.49 29.98
C VAL A 467 -5.59 -11.05 31.14
N GLY A 468 -4.78 -10.20 31.75
CA GLY A 468 -4.17 -10.44 33.06
C GLY A 468 -5.03 -9.83 34.18
N PHE A 469 -5.20 -10.57 35.25
CA PHE A 469 -5.87 -10.10 36.45
C PHE A 469 -4.87 -10.05 37.60
N ALA A 470 -4.82 -8.91 38.31
CA ALA A 470 -4.08 -8.81 39.57
C ALA A 470 -4.78 -9.66 40.64
N ALA A 471 -4.38 -10.92 40.74
CA ALA A 471 -4.99 -11.92 41.59
C ALA A 471 -3.98 -13.03 41.90
N SER A 472 -4.01 -13.52 43.16
CA SER A 472 -3.12 -14.60 43.59
C SER A 472 -3.61 -15.98 43.12
N LYS A 473 -2.73 -16.98 43.16
CA LYS A 473 -3.13 -18.38 42.88
C LYS A 473 -4.24 -18.88 43.80
N LYS A 474 -4.40 -18.33 45.02
CA LYS A 474 -5.50 -18.66 45.93
C LYS A 474 -6.85 -18.16 45.41
N ASP A 475 -6.86 -17.09 44.64
CA ASP A 475 -8.07 -16.51 44.08
C ASP A 475 -8.53 -17.20 42.79
N GLN A 476 -7.71 -18.08 42.20
CA GLN A 476 -7.93 -18.69 40.91
C GLN A 476 -9.26 -19.44 40.82
N ALA A 477 -9.64 -20.20 41.88
CA ALA A 477 -10.91 -20.93 41.91
C ALA A 477 -12.12 -19.99 41.91
N ALA A 478 -12.04 -18.88 42.66
CA ALA A 478 -13.08 -17.87 42.73
C ALA A 478 -13.21 -17.09 41.42
N LEU A 479 -12.06 -16.74 40.82
CA LEU A 479 -12.01 -16.09 39.51
C LEU A 479 -12.55 -16.99 38.41
N ASN A 480 -12.16 -18.26 38.35
CA ASN A 480 -12.67 -19.23 37.39
C ASN A 480 -14.20 -19.44 37.49
N LYS A 481 -14.72 -19.46 38.70
CA LYS A 481 -16.19 -19.53 38.92
C LYS A 481 -16.87 -18.29 38.36
N TYR A 482 -16.35 -17.12 38.66
CA TYR A 482 -16.87 -15.85 38.16
C TYR A 482 -16.80 -15.74 36.64
N LEU A 483 -15.67 -16.14 36.01
CA LEU A 483 -15.50 -16.13 34.56
C LEU A 483 -16.51 -17.08 33.86
N LYS A 484 -16.86 -18.22 34.45
CA LYS A 484 -17.91 -19.11 33.95
C LYS A 484 -19.29 -18.46 33.99
N GLU A 485 -19.60 -17.68 35.01
CA GLU A 485 -20.86 -16.95 35.17
C GLU A 485 -21.06 -15.87 34.10
N ILE A 486 -19.96 -15.24 33.63
CA ILE A 486 -19.98 -14.25 32.53
C ILE A 486 -20.35 -14.89 31.18
N GLY A 487 -20.10 -16.19 30.99
CA GLY A 487 -20.57 -16.98 29.85
C GLY A 487 -19.71 -16.89 28.59
N TYR A 488 -18.53 -16.22 28.61
CA TYR A 488 -17.59 -16.23 27.52
C TYR A 488 -16.66 -17.46 27.56
N ARG A 489 -16.22 -17.95 26.41
CA ARG A 489 -15.18 -18.98 26.35
C ARG A 489 -13.87 -18.40 26.85
N PHE A 490 -13.17 -19.12 27.71
CA PHE A 490 -11.87 -18.71 28.22
C PHE A 490 -10.96 -19.89 28.49
N TRP A 491 -9.65 -19.61 28.46
CA TRP A 491 -8.58 -20.57 28.74
C TRP A 491 -7.55 -19.90 29.68
N SER A 492 -7.07 -20.64 30.67
CA SER A 492 -5.94 -20.21 31.49
C SER A 492 -4.65 -20.34 30.67
N GLU A 493 -3.83 -19.32 30.68
CA GLU A 493 -2.51 -19.28 30.01
C GLU A 493 -1.34 -19.35 31.02
N GLN A 494 -1.61 -19.72 32.29
CA GLN A 494 -0.59 -19.77 33.36
C GLN A 494 0.56 -20.74 33.07
N ASP A 495 0.28 -21.83 32.38
CA ASP A 495 1.29 -22.82 32.00
C ASP A 495 1.89 -22.58 30.60
N ASN A 496 1.45 -21.55 29.90
CA ASN A 496 1.94 -21.22 28.59
C ASN A 496 3.42 -20.80 28.64
N PRO A 497 4.33 -21.44 27.88
CA PRO A 497 5.75 -21.09 27.86
C PRO A 497 6.01 -19.63 27.46
N ALA A 498 5.23 -19.08 26.51
CA ALA A 498 5.36 -17.70 26.07
C ALA A 498 5.05 -16.70 27.20
N TYR A 499 4.02 -16.99 28.03
CA TYR A 499 3.72 -16.18 29.20
C TYR A 499 4.90 -16.18 30.18
N LYS A 500 5.39 -17.39 30.55
CA LYS A 500 6.50 -17.56 31.51
C LYS A 500 7.79 -16.89 31.05
N MET A 501 8.07 -16.88 29.73
CA MET A 501 9.31 -16.31 29.19
C MET A 501 9.26 -14.78 29.02
N PHE A 502 8.13 -14.23 28.62
CA PHE A 502 8.05 -12.85 28.13
C PHE A 502 7.16 -11.91 28.95
N LEU A 503 6.19 -12.44 29.71
CA LEU A 503 5.19 -11.64 30.40
C LEU A 503 5.16 -11.83 31.92
N GLN A 504 5.75 -12.92 32.44
CA GLN A 504 5.86 -13.23 33.87
C GLN A 504 7.16 -12.72 34.50
#